data_6942037041c2b26e470a1e6537defa7b
#
_entry.id   6942037041c2b26e470a1e6537defa7b
#
_cell.length_a   1.000
_cell.length_b   1.000
_cell.length_c   1.000
_cell.angle_alpha   90.00
_cell.angle_beta   90.00
_cell.angle_gamma   90.00
#
_symmetry.space_group_name_H-M   'P 1'
#
loop_
_entity.id
_entity.type
_entity.pdbx_description
1 polymer ?
#
loop_
_entity_poly.entity_id
_entity_poly.type
_entity_poly.pdbx_seq_one_letter_code
_entity_poly.pdbx_strand_id
1 'polypeptide(L)'
;MADVTYYVALPFLEDDTGSPVAGAAEECQSLTGALRRAEAMSRMAGSIGAVAFSRTGDPMIGEFGDAKLLRRFGNVPEDLSGL
;
A
#
# COMPACT_ATOMS: atom_id res chain seq x y z
N MET A 1 19.07 14.29 10.57
CA MET A 1 18.11 13.39 11.11
C MET A 1 16.73 13.77 10.75
N ALA A 2 16.28 13.34 9.65
CA ALA A 2 14.98 13.75 9.20
C ALA A 2 14.21 12.52 8.71
N ASP A 3 13.95 11.61 9.64
CA ASP A 3 13.11 10.47 9.30
C ASP A 3 11.71 10.95 9.01
N VAL A 4 11.20 10.54 7.88
CA VAL A 4 9.86 10.88 7.43
C VAL A 4 9.08 9.59 7.28
N THR A 5 7.83 9.61 7.71
CA THR A 5 6.94 8.48 7.52
C THR A 5 6.01 8.77 6.35
N TYR A 6 6.02 7.86 5.38
CA TYR A 6 5.11 7.92 4.25
C TYR A 6 3.99 6.92 4.45
N TYR A 7 2.77 7.35 4.18
CA TYR A 7 1.58 6.51 4.23
C TYR A 7 1.12 6.25 2.82
N VAL A 8 0.91 4.99 2.48
CA VAL A 8 0.66 4.60 1.09
C VAL A 8 -0.57 3.69 1.02
N ALA A 9 -1.38 3.92 0.01
CA ALA A 9 -2.49 3.03 -0.34
C ALA A 9 -2.12 2.33 -1.65
N LEU A 10 -2.28 1.01 -1.69
CA LEU A 10 -1.87 0.20 -2.84
C LEU A 10 -2.99 -0.75 -3.21
N PRO A 11 -3.57 -0.62 -4.42
CA PRO A 11 -4.60 -1.55 -4.86
C PRO A 11 -3.99 -2.82 -5.43
N PHE A 12 -4.75 -3.90 -5.36
CA PHE A 12 -4.40 -5.16 -5.99
C PHE A 12 -5.45 -5.52 -7.03
N LEU A 13 -4.96 -6.00 -8.16
CA LEU A 13 -5.78 -6.39 -9.30
C LEU A 13 -5.46 -7.85 -9.62
N GLU A 14 -6.25 -8.46 -10.47
CA GLU A 14 -5.94 -9.80 -10.97
C GLU A 14 -5.31 -9.71 -12.35
N ASP A 15 -4.27 -10.51 -12.58
CA ASP A 15 -3.72 -10.64 -13.92
C ASP A 15 -4.52 -11.68 -14.73
N ASP A 16 -4.05 -11.99 -15.94
CA ASP A 16 -4.74 -12.93 -16.83
C ASP A 16 -4.84 -14.34 -16.26
N THR A 17 -3.99 -14.67 -15.29
CA THR A 17 -4.01 -16.00 -14.67
C THR A 17 -4.81 -16.04 -13.38
N GLY A 18 -5.38 -14.90 -12.98
CA GLY A 18 -6.11 -14.79 -11.72
C GLY A 18 -5.23 -14.54 -10.51
N SER A 19 -3.95 -14.27 -10.73
CA SER A 19 -3.02 -13.97 -9.63
C SER A 19 -3.10 -12.50 -9.23
N PRO A 20 -2.99 -12.18 -7.94
CA PRO A 20 -3.01 -10.80 -7.51
C PRO A 20 -1.73 -10.08 -7.92
N VAL A 21 -1.89 -8.90 -8.48
CA VAL A 21 -0.77 -8.02 -8.85
C VAL A 21 -1.02 -6.64 -8.29
N ALA A 22 0.05 -5.99 -7.84
CA ALA A 22 -0.03 -4.65 -7.30
C ALA A 22 -0.29 -3.65 -8.43
N GLY A 23 -1.21 -2.73 -8.19
CA GLY A 23 -1.47 -1.63 -9.09
C GLY A 23 -0.57 -0.44 -8.77
N ALA A 24 -1.05 0.76 -9.10
CA ALA A 24 -0.30 1.99 -8.84
C ALA A 24 -0.47 2.42 -7.39
N ALA A 25 0.64 2.52 -6.67
CA ALA A 25 0.64 2.99 -5.29
C ALA A 25 0.34 4.48 -5.25
N GLU A 26 -0.36 4.90 -4.20
CA GLU A 26 -0.73 6.29 -4.01
C GLU A 26 -0.28 6.75 -2.64
N GLU A 27 0.54 7.78 -2.59
CA GLU A 27 1.01 8.34 -1.34
C GLU A 27 -0.10 9.20 -0.71
N CYS A 28 -0.30 9.03 0.59
CA CYS A 28 -1.31 9.76 1.33
C CYS A 28 -0.62 10.57 2.43
N GLN A 29 -1.28 11.60 2.91
CA GLN A 29 -0.65 12.53 3.85
C GLN A 29 -0.79 12.10 5.31
N SER A 30 -1.62 11.11 5.58
CA SER A 30 -1.87 10.67 6.95
C SER A 30 -2.25 9.20 6.97
N LEU A 31 -2.17 8.63 8.17
CA LEU A 31 -2.65 7.26 8.40
C LEU A 31 -4.11 7.11 8.00
N THR A 32 -4.96 8.03 8.46
CA THR A 32 -6.38 8.00 8.15
C THR A 32 -6.62 8.12 6.65
N GLY A 33 -5.88 9.00 5.99
CA GLY A 33 -5.98 9.18 4.54
C GLY A 33 -5.63 7.89 3.79
N ALA A 34 -4.56 7.20 4.20
CA ALA A 34 -4.16 5.96 3.57
C ALA A 34 -5.21 4.87 3.78
N LEU A 35 -5.78 4.77 4.98
CA LEU A 35 -6.82 3.79 5.26
C LEU A 35 -8.06 4.02 4.41
N ARG A 36 -8.51 5.27 4.33
CA ARG A 36 -9.69 5.63 3.53
C ARG A 36 -9.45 5.38 2.05
N ARG A 37 -8.27 5.74 1.58
CA ARG A 37 -7.94 5.56 0.16
C ARG A 37 -7.86 4.09 -0.21
N ALA A 38 -7.21 3.28 0.64
CA ALA A 38 -7.12 1.84 0.40
C ALA A 38 -8.51 1.19 0.40
N GLU A 39 -9.37 1.61 1.30
CA GLU A 39 -10.74 1.09 1.33
C GLU A 39 -11.49 1.44 0.04
N ALA A 40 -11.36 2.68 -0.42
CA ALA A 40 -11.98 3.11 -1.68
C ALA A 40 -11.42 2.31 -2.86
N MET A 41 -10.11 2.11 -2.89
CA MET A 41 -9.47 1.33 -3.95
C MET A 41 -9.97 -0.11 -3.98
N SER A 42 -10.22 -0.70 -2.81
CA SER A 42 -10.68 -2.08 -2.73
C SER A 42 -12.08 -2.26 -3.32
N ARG A 43 -12.84 -1.18 -3.45
CA ARG A 43 -14.19 -1.21 -3.99
C ARG A 43 -14.26 -0.82 -5.46
N MET A 44 -13.13 -0.44 -6.06
CA MET A 44 -13.10 -0.06 -7.46
C MET A 44 -13.26 -1.26 -8.37
N ALA A 45 -13.87 -1.03 -9.53
CA ALA A 45 -14.03 -2.08 -10.53
C ALA A 45 -12.67 -2.60 -10.96
N GLY A 46 -12.53 -3.92 -11.04
CA GLY A 46 -11.26 -4.55 -11.40
C GLY A 46 -10.31 -4.78 -10.24
N SER A 47 -10.59 -4.19 -9.08
CA SER A 47 -9.76 -4.37 -7.89
C SER A 47 -10.23 -5.58 -7.09
N ILE A 48 -9.28 -6.40 -6.62
CA ILE A 48 -9.62 -7.52 -5.74
C ILE A 48 -9.38 -7.17 -4.27
N GLY A 49 -8.68 -6.08 -4.01
CA GLY A 49 -8.41 -5.61 -2.67
C GLY A 49 -7.42 -4.47 -2.68
N ALA A 50 -7.01 -4.05 -1.51
CA ALA A 50 -6.02 -3.00 -1.35
C ALA A 50 -5.37 -3.11 0.01
N VAL A 51 -4.20 -2.49 0.16
CA VAL A 51 -3.53 -2.41 1.45
C VAL A 51 -3.16 -0.96 1.73
N ALA A 52 -3.13 -0.62 3.02
CA ALA A 52 -2.51 0.60 3.50
C ALA A 52 -1.26 0.21 4.26
N PHE A 53 -0.17 0.88 3.98
CA PHE A 53 1.08 0.62 4.69
C PHE A 53 1.87 1.91 4.88
N SER A 54 2.87 1.86 5.74
CA SER A 54 3.74 3.00 5.96
C SER A 54 5.20 2.58 5.82
N ARG A 55 6.03 3.54 5.46
CA ARG A 55 7.49 3.39 5.45
C ARG A 55 8.08 4.62 6.10
N THR A 56 9.08 4.38 6.95
CA THR A 56 9.80 5.46 7.61
C THR A 56 11.25 5.39 7.19
N GLY A 57 11.83 6.53 6.87
CA GLY A 57 13.23 6.60 6.48
C GLY A 57 13.65 8.02 6.22
N ASP A 58 14.88 8.15 5.77
CA ASP A 58 15.48 9.45 5.47
C ASP A 58 15.53 9.65 3.95
N PRO A 59 14.69 10.53 3.40
CA PRO A 59 14.69 10.75 1.95
C PRO A 59 15.97 11.39 1.42
N MET A 60 16.76 12.03 2.29
CA MET A 60 18.01 12.64 1.87
C MET A 60 19.05 11.61 1.47
N ILE A 61 19.05 10.45 2.10
CA ILE A 61 19.99 9.39 1.78
C ILE A 61 19.30 8.20 1.10
N GLY A 62 18.00 8.28 0.92
CA GLY A 62 17.25 7.24 0.21
C GLY A 62 17.08 5.94 0.97
N GLU A 63 17.32 5.93 2.26
CA GLU A 63 17.18 4.73 3.07
C GLU A 63 15.84 4.69 3.77
N PHE A 64 15.10 3.61 3.52
CA PHE A 64 13.80 3.39 4.13
C PHE A 64 13.77 2.01 4.76
N GLY A 65 13.08 1.92 5.89
CA GLY A 65 12.86 0.64 6.54
C GLY A 65 11.81 -0.18 5.80
N ASP A 66 11.52 -1.34 6.32
CA ASP A 66 10.50 -2.22 5.75
C ASP A 66 9.12 -1.58 5.83
N ALA A 67 8.28 -1.93 4.88
CA ALA A 67 6.90 -1.47 4.90
C ALA A 67 6.18 -2.07 6.11
N LYS A 68 5.46 -1.22 6.83
CA LYS A 68 4.64 -1.62 7.96
C LYS A 68 3.19 -1.68 7.52
N LEU A 69 2.63 -2.87 7.50
CA LEU A 69 1.25 -3.05 7.11
C LEU A 69 0.33 -2.42 8.15
N LEU A 70 -0.53 -1.52 7.69
CA LEU A 70 -1.51 -0.87 8.56
C LEU A 70 -2.85 -1.59 8.51
N ARG A 71 -3.30 -1.94 7.30
CA ARG A 71 -4.57 -2.64 7.12
C ARG A 71 -4.67 -3.25 5.73
N ARG A 72 -5.37 -4.37 5.65
CA ARG A 72 -5.69 -5.04 4.39
C ARG A 72 -7.20 -4.99 4.16
N PHE A 73 -7.58 -4.76 2.91
CA PHE A 73 -8.98 -4.76 2.49
C PHE A 73 -9.14 -5.76 1.35
N GLY A 74 -10.09 -6.66 1.49
CA GLY A 74 -10.39 -7.63 0.44
C GLY A 74 -9.36 -8.74 0.31
N ASN A 75 -9.22 -9.26 -0.90
CA ASN A 75 -8.31 -10.37 -1.21
C ASN A 75 -6.93 -9.83 -1.59
N VAL A 76 -6.00 -9.84 -0.65
CA VAL A 76 -4.63 -9.43 -0.92
C VAL A 76 -3.69 -10.51 -0.41
N PRO A 77 -2.46 -10.62 -0.98
CA PRO A 77 -1.50 -11.62 -0.51
C PRO A 77 -1.16 -11.40 0.97
N GLU A 78 -0.95 -12.48 1.69
CA GLU A 78 -0.50 -12.38 3.08
C GLU A 78 0.94 -11.94 3.16
N ASP A 79 1.75 -12.34 2.18
CA ASP A 79 3.16 -11.98 2.13
C ASP A 79 3.34 -10.75 1.26
N LEU A 80 3.60 -9.63 1.92
CA LEU A 80 3.82 -8.35 1.24
C LEU A 80 5.30 -7.95 1.27
N SER A 81 6.19 -8.93 1.37
CA SER A 81 7.61 -8.65 1.48
C SER A 81 8.20 -7.96 0.24
N GLY A 82 7.49 -7.98 -0.87
CA GLY A 82 7.90 -7.29 -2.07
C GLY A 82 7.58 -5.80 -2.11
N LEU A 83 6.96 -5.28 -1.09
CA LEU A 83 6.62 -3.85 -1.03
C LEU A 83 7.82 -2.97 -0.71
#